data_76bc89eb5b12c73fdf65651f789b8bfb
#
_entry.id   76bc89eb5b12c73fdf65651f789b8bfb
#
_cell.length_a   1.000
_cell.length_b   1.000
_cell.length_c   1.000
_cell.angle_alpha   90.00
_cell.angle_beta   90.00
_cell.angle_gamma   90.00
#
_symmetry.space_group_name_H-M   'P 1'
#
loop_
_entity.id
_entity.type
_entity.pdbx_description
1 polymer ?
#
loop_
_entity_poly.entity_id
_entity_poly.type
_entity_poly.pdbx_seq_one_letter_code
_entity_poly.pdbx_strand_id
1 'polypeptide(L)'
;MKRHRMRQGLRSLLAATLLLAVCSAAGGQSQPTFVGVRTFLGAPYVTNLDELKADFAVLGVPFDEGTWGQPGERYGPRDLRENSQEYNHDLTEGFYYIDGDRTVLKGKHWADVGDVLIYPTVPAQTDDKITAAVKKIIEKKALPIVLGGDHSITFPVLRAVDGALGKDITLVHFDAHLDTWNGEPGNLDHASWVNRASQLPHVKRVVQVGMRGLANDPEAVGNARKVHTSIVTSEQIHAKGVEWALAQVPASENIYISLDVDVMDPTLAPGTGTLEPDGLSFRELDELLKGTAAKGRLVGFDVVEVNPYRDPSGRTAQTAVRLMIDLLGAAFR
;
A
#
# COMPACT_ATOMS: atom_id res chain seq x y z
N MET A 1 -10.98 -52.86 46.93
CA MET A 1 -11.52 -52.24 45.70
C MET A 1 -11.21 -50.73 45.52
N LYS A 2 -10.75 -49.95 46.52
CA LYS A 2 -10.50 -48.50 46.37
C LYS A 2 -9.13 -48.11 45.80
N ARG A 3 -8.11 -49.00 45.78
CA ARG A 3 -6.76 -48.68 45.27
C ARG A 3 -6.59 -48.86 43.74
N HIS A 4 -7.50 -49.53 43.05
CA HIS A 4 -7.37 -49.77 41.59
C HIS A 4 -7.95 -48.62 40.76
N ARG A 5 -8.93 -47.85 41.28
CA ARG A 5 -9.52 -46.71 40.57
C ARG A 5 -8.65 -45.45 40.57
N MET A 6 -7.77 -45.30 41.58
CA MET A 6 -6.88 -44.12 41.67
C MET A 6 -5.71 -44.21 40.67
N ARG A 7 -5.26 -45.42 40.26
CA ARG A 7 -4.19 -45.56 39.30
C ARG A 7 -4.62 -45.38 37.83
N GLN A 8 -5.90 -45.57 37.51
CA GLN A 8 -6.42 -45.32 36.17
C GLN A 8 -6.67 -43.83 35.91
N GLY A 9 -7.08 -43.04 36.91
CA GLY A 9 -7.26 -41.59 36.80
C GLY A 9 -5.94 -40.86 36.56
N LEU A 10 -4.84 -41.32 37.20
CA LEU A 10 -3.53 -40.67 37.06
C LEU A 10 -2.86 -40.95 35.68
N ARG A 11 -3.15 -42.09 35.08
CA ARG A 11 -2.63 -42.45 33.74
C ARG A 11 -3.36 -41.70 32.64
N SER A 12 -4.64 -41.38 32.81
CA SER A 12 -5.42 -40.60 31.85
C SER A 12 -5.06 -39.10 31.89
N LEU A 13 -4.69 -38.56 33.07
CA LEU A 13 -4.22 -37.17 33.17
C LEU A 13 -2.80 -36.97 32.57
N LEU A 14 -1.90 -37.98 32.75
CA LEU A 14 -0.57 -37.90 32.16
C LEU A 14 -0.59 -38.05 30.63
N ALA A 15 -1.51 -38.84 30.07
CA ALA A 15 -1.67 -38.97 28.62
C ALA A 15 -2.27 -37.68 27.99
N ALA A 16 -3.20 -37.00 28.67
CA ALA A 16 -3.74 -35.74 28.20
C ALA A 16 -2.73 -34.57 28.26
N THR A 17 -1.86 -34.58 29.26
CA THR A 17 -0.78 -33.55 29.37
C THR A 17 0.35 -33.79 28.39
N LEU A 18 0.63 -35.03 27.98
CA LEU A 18 1.64 -35.31 26.97
C LEU A 18 1.14 -34.99 25.55
N LEU A 19 -0.17 -35.12 25.27
CA LEU A 19 -0.71 -34.73 23.95
C LEU A 19 -0.74 -33.18 23.73
N LEU A 20 -0.85 -32.40 24.80
CA LEU A 20 -0.77 -30.94 24.74
C LEU A 20 0.66 -30.39 24.62
N ALA A 21 1.67 -31.20 25.03
CA ALA A 21 3.08 -30.79 24.96
C ALA A 21 3.73 -31.10 23.60
N VAL A 22 3.12 -31.94 22.77
CA VAL A 22 3.66 -32.30 21.44
C VAL A 22 3.26 -31.27 20.34
N CYS A 23 2.28 -30.41 20.59
CA CYS A 23 1.91 -29.35 19.65
C CYS A 23 2.75 -28.06 19.78
N SER A 24 3.69 -27.97 20.75
CA SER A 24 4.47 -26.74 20.99
C SER A 24 5.95 -26.83 20.60
N ALA A 25 6.38 -27.91 19.96
CA ALA A 25 7.77 -28.09 19.54
C ALA A 25 7.90 -28.43 18.05
N ALA A 26 7.06 -27.82 17.22
CA ALA A 26 7.43 -27.63 15.83
C ALA A 26 8.40 -26.45 15.82
N GLY A 27 9.67 -26.69 16.11
CA GLY A 27 10.76 -25.80 15.78
C GLY A 27 10.61 -25.46 14.31
N GLY A 28 10.40 -24.17 14.02
CA GLY A 28 10.05 -23.68 12.70
C GLY A 28 11.14 -24.02 11.69
N GLN A 29 10.95 -25.12 10.97
CA GLN A 29 11.56 -25.23 9.66
C GLN A 29 10.88 -24.12 8.83
N SER A 30 11.68 -23.18 8.35
CA SER A 30 11.20 -22.18 7.40
C SER A 30 10.59 -22.94 6.22
N GLN A 31 9.27 -22.84 6.07
CA GLN A 31 8.60 -23.45 4.94
C GLN A 31 9.06 -22.75 3.65
N PRO A 32 9.23 -23.47 2.54
CA PRO A 32 9.48 -22.83 1.26
C PRO A 32 8.42 -21.77 0.96
N THR A 33 8.82 -20.68 0.35
CA THR A 33 7.95 -19.51 0.06
C THR A 33 6.73 -19.83 -0.81
N PHE A 34 6.71 -20.97 -1.50
CA PHE A 34 5.58 -21.45 -2.30
C PHE A 34 4.52 -22.23 -1.50
N VAL A 35 4.70 -22.41 -0.18
CA VAL A 35 3.80 -23.20 0.69
C VAL A 35 2.97 -22.25 1.56
N GLY A 36 1.68 -22.60 1.77
CA GLY A 36 0.80 -21.91 2.70
C GLY A 36 -0.02 -20.77 2.11
N VAL A 37 -0.64 -19.99 2.99
CA VAL A 37 -1.42 -18.79 2.61
C VAL A 37 -0.47 -17.63 2.33
N ARG A 38 -0.67 -16.96 1.21
CA ARG A 38 0.14 -15.81 0.81
C ARG A 38 -0.33 -14.57 1.53
N THR A 39 0.48 -14.09 2.45
CA THR A 39 0.37 -12.77 3.05
C THR A 39 1.50 -11.88 2.52
N PHE A 40 1.34 -10.58 2.62
CA PHE A 40 2.39 -9.65 2.16
C PHE A 40 3.68 -9.87 2.96
N LEU A 41 4.79 -10.15 2.28
CA LEU A 41 6.10 -10.49 2.86
C LEU A 41 6.08 -11.69 3.83
N GLY A 42 5.05 -12.52 3.83
CA GLY A 42 4.88 -13.58 4.82
C GLY A 42 4.47 -13.08 6.22
N ALA A 43 4.01 -11.83 6.34
CA ALA A 43 3.58 -11.24 7.60
C ALA A 43 2.45 -12.05 8.26
N PRO A 44 2.34 -12.05 9.60
CA PRO A 44 1.24 -12.69 10.31
C PRO A 44 -0.13 -12.22 9.81
N TYR A 45 -1.03 -13.17 9.56
CA TYR A 45 -2.38 -12.87 9.10
C TYR A 45 -3.29 -12.56 10.30
N VAL A 46 -3.82 -11.34 10.37
CA VAL A 46 -4.65 -10.84 11.47
C VAL A 46 -6.03 -10.44 10.94
N THR A 47 -7.01 -11.32 11.05
CA THR A 47 -8.37 -11.08 10.53
C THR A 47 -9.22 -10.21 11.44
N ASN A 48 -8.92 -10.18 12.75
CA ASN A 48 -9.62 -9.35 13.73
C ASN A 48 -8.81 -8.10 14.05
N LEU A 49 -9.20 -6.97 13.48
CA LEU A 49 -8.54 -5.69 13.72
C LEU A 49 -8.52 -5.25 15.20
N ASP A 50 -9.39 -5.80 16.04
CA ASP A 50 -9.33 -5.52 17.48
C ASP A 50 -8.10 -6.11 18.15
N GLU A 51 -7.53 -7.17 17.57
CA GLU A 51 -6.34 -7.86 18.04
C GLU A 51 -5.04 -7.34 17.38
N LEU A 52 -5.15 -6.40 16.45
CA LEU A 52 -4.00 -5.86 15.72
C LEU A 52 -2.98 -5.23 16.67
N LYS A 53 -1.75 -5.75 16.58
CA LYS A 53 -0.56 -5.28 17.31
C LYS A 53 0.62 -5.31 16.37
N ALA A 54 0.78 -4.25 15.58
CA ALA A 54 1.85 -4.15 14.59
C ALA A 54 2.24 -2.68 14.40
N ASP A 55 3.46 -2.45 13.89
CA ASP A 55 3.88 -1.13 13.42
C ASP A 55 3.25 -0.83 12.05
N PHE A 56 3.15 -1.87 11.19
CA PHE A 56 2.62 -1.78 9.83
C PHE A 56 1.47 -2.76 9.64
N ALA A 57 0.36 -2.28 9.09
CA ALA A 57 -0.80 -3.11 8.75
C ALA A 57 -1.09 -3.02 7.24
N VAL A 58 -0.98 -4.16 6.57
CA VAL A 58 -1.22 -4.30 5.13
C VAL A 58 -2.67 -4.68 4.89
N LEU A 59 -3.41 -3.84 4.17
CA LEU A 59 -4.82 -4.02 3.84
C LEU A 59 -4.98 -4.08 2.32
N GLY A 60 -5.60 -5.12 1.80
CA GLY A 60 -5.97 -5.19 0.39
C GLY A 60 -7.34 -4.56 0.11
N VAL A 61 -7.46 -3.89 -1.03
CA VAL A 61 -8.71 -3.32 -1.54
C VAL A 61 -8.93 -3.81 -2.99
N PRO A 62 -9.48 -5.01 -3.18
CA PRO A 62 -9.65 -5.64 -4.48
C PRO A 62 -10.86 -5.06 -5.25
N PHE A 63 -10.78 -3.78 -5.64
CA PHE A 63 -11.83 -3.02 -6.30
C PHE A 63 -11.31 -2.39 -7.60
N ASP A 64 -12.08 -2.47 -8.70
CA ASP A 64 -11.76 -1.86 -10.00
C ASP A 64 -13.01 -1.45 -10.78
N GLU A 65 -14.09 -1.13 -10.08
CA GLU A 65 -15.32 -0.63 -10.71
C GLU A 65 -15.26 0.87 -11.03
N GLY A 66 -14.18 1.56 -10.60
CA GLY A 66 -13.89 2.95 -10.92
C GLY A 66 -13.01 3.14 -12.16
N THR A 67 -12.51 2.06 -12.77
CA THR A 67 -11.63 2.17 -13.94
C THR A 67 -12.39 2.48 -15.22
N TRP A 68 -11.84 3.35 -16.05
CA TRP A 68 -12.37 3.66 -17.39
C TRP A 68 -11.73 2.80 -18.48
N GLY A 69 -10.61 2.18 -18.16
CA GLY A 69 -9.83 1.35 -19.07
C GLY A 69 -10.22 -0.12 -19.02
N GLN A 70 -9.21 -0.98 -19.01
CA GLN A 70 -9.37 -2.42 -18.90
C GLN A 70 -9.30 -2.83 -17.42
N PRO A 71 -10.38 -3.36 -16.83
CA PRO A 71 -10.36 -3.81 -15.45
C PRO A 71 -9.42 -4.99 -15.24
N GLY A 72 -9.00 -5.20 -14.02
CA GLY A 72 -8.07 -6.27 -13.61
C GLY A 72 -7.35 -5.90 -12.31
N GLU A 73 -7.41 -4.66 -11.91
CA GLU A 73 -6.75 -4.10 -10.72
C GLU A 73 -7.31 -4.69 -9.42
N ARG A 74 -8.55 -5.24 -9.44
CA ARG A 74 -9.10 -6.03 -8.32
C ARG A 74 -8.24 -7.22 -7.93
N TYR A 75 -7.35 -7.68 -8.80
CA TYR A 75 -6.40 -8.74 -8.52
C TYR A 75 -5.02 -8.22 -8.08
N GLY A 76 -4.81 -6.90 -8.09
CA GLY A 76 -3.58 -6.24 -7.66
C GLY A 76 -3.15 -6.60 -6.24
N PRO A 77 -4.03 -6.55 -5.22
CA PRO A 77 -3.67 -6.92 -3.85
C PRO A 77 -3.14 -8.36 -3.73
N ARG A 78 -3.74 -9.28 -4.47
CA ARG A 78 -3.28 -10.67 -4.53
C ARG A 78 -1.92 -10.79 -5.20
N ASP A 79 -1.72 -10.10 -6.32
CA ASP A 79 -0.48 -10.16 -7.09
C ASP A 79 0.69 -9.55 -6.33
N LEU A 80 0.47 -8.43 -5.64
CA LEU A 80 1.46 -7.82 -4.74
C LEU A 80 1.88 -8.78 -3.61
N ARG A 81 0.93 -9.50 -2.99
CA ARG A 81 1.23 -10.52 -1.98
C ARG A 81 2.03 -11.68 -2.55
N GLU A 82 1.66 -12.17 -3.74
CA GLU A 82 2.36 -13.26 -4.40
C GLU A 82 3.80 -12.87 -4.73
N ASN A 83 4.00 -11.70 -5.35
CA ASN A 83 5.32 -11.22 -5.74
C ASN A 83 6.17 -10.70 -4.57
N SER A 84 5.57 -10.46 -3.38
CA SER A 84 6.30 -10.14 -2.17
C SER A 84 7.02 -11.33 -1.54
N GLN A 85 6.69 -12.56 -1.96
CA GLN A 85 7.24 -13.78 -1.35
C GLN A 85 8.76 -13.94 -1.55
N GLU A 86 9.35 -13.27 -2.51
CA GLU A 86 10.80 -13.24 -2.68
C GLU A 86 11.52 -12.59 -1.50
N TYR A 87 10.84 -11.70 -0.78
CA TYR A 87 11.34 -11.01 0.40
C TYR A 87 10.81 -11.62 1.71
N ASN A 88 10.16 -12.80 1.64
CA ASN A 88 9.62 -13.49 2.81
C ASN A 88 10.75 -14.11 3.66
N HIS A 89 10.93 -13.58 4.85
CA HIS A 89 11.85 -14.06 5.87
C HIS A 89 11.35 -13.61 7.26
N ASP A 90 12.13 -13.81 8.31
CA ASP A 90 11.79 -13.21 9.61
C ASP A 90 11.87 -11.69 9.53
N LEU A 91 10.71 -11.04 9.39
CA LEU A 91 10.61 -9.60 9.21
C LEU A 91 11.19 -8.78 10.37
N THR A 92 11.33 -9.39 11.56
CA THR A 92 11.94 -8.72 12.72
C THR A 92 13.44 -8.51 12.55
N GLU A 93 14.11 -9.29 11.69
CA GLU A 93 15.51 -9.08 11.32
C GLU A 93 15.71 -7.88 10.40
N GLY A 94 14.63 -7.40 9.74
CA GLY A 94 14.69 -6.30 8.80
C GLY A 94 15.32 -6.69 7.46
N PHE A 95 15.58 -5.70 6.60
CA PHE A 95 16.10 -5.91 5.25
C PHE A 95 17.52 -5.39 5.15
N TYR A 96 18.46 -6.26 4.76
CA TYR A 96 19.86 -5.89 4.57
C TYR A 96 20.09 -5.37 3.15
N TYR A 97 20.72 -4.21 3.08
CA TYR A 97 21.16 -3.57 1.84
C TYR A 97 22.67 -3.68 1.71
N ILE A 98 23.12 -4.34 0.65
CA ILE A 98 24.55 -4.43 0.32
C ILE A 98 25.13 -3.03 0.04
N ASP A 99 24.35 -2.15 -0.56
CA ASP A 99 24.73 -0.76 -0.75
C ASP A 99 24.68 -0.02 0.59
N GLY A 100 25.85 0.30 1.12
CA GLY A 100 26.01 1.02 2.39
C GLY A 100 26.00 0.13 3.62
N ASP A 101 26.05 -1.21 3.47
CA ASP A 101 26.21 -2.19 4.57
C ASP A 101 25.27 -1.87 5.75
N ARG A 102 23.96 -1.86 5.47
CA ARG A 102 22.95 -1.44 6.46
C ARG A 102 21.71 -2.32 6.46
N THR A 103 21.12 -2.48 7.63
CA THR A 103 19.82 -3.11 7.80
C THR A 103 18.78 -2.05 8.12
N VAL A 104 17.63 -2.08 7.42
CA VAL A 104 16.48 -1.21 7.67
C VAL A 104 15.32 -2.01 8.24
N LEU A 105 14.39 -1.35 8.92
CA LEU A 105 13.15 -1.93 9.47
C LEU A 105 13.37 -3.06 10.49
N LYS A 106 14.57 -3.17 11.08
CA LYS A 106 14.87 -4.16 12.12
C LYS A 106 14.00 -3.92 13.35
N GLY A 107 13.42 -5.00 13.88
CA GLY A 107 12.54 -4.95 15.04
C GLY A 107 11.13 -4.38 14.77
N LYS A 108 10.78 -4.15 13.50
CA LYS A 108 9.43 -3.72 13.13
C LYS A 108 8.49 -4.91 12.99
N HIS A 109 7.27 -4.73 13.48
CA HIS A 109 6.23 -5.75 13.45
C HIS A 109 5.24 -5.46 12.32
N TRP A 110 4.99 -6.46 11.51
CA TRP A 110 4.09 -6.41 10.37
C TRP A 110 2.85 -7.24 10.64
N ALA A 111 1.72 -6.85 10.06
CA ALA A 111 0.54 -7.68 9.98
C ALA A 111 -0.11 -7.52 8.61
N ASP A 112 -0.54 -8.61 8.00
CA ASP A 112 -1.46 -8.59 6.86
C ASP A 112 -2.87 -8.78 7.41
N VAL A 113 -3.74 -7.79 7.22
CA VAL A 113 -5.09 -7.82 7.76
C VAL A 113 -6.13 -8.30 6.74
N GLY A 114 -5.67 -8.84 5.61
CA GLY A 114 -6.53 -9.35 4.55
C GLY A 114 -7.11 -8.24 3.68
N ASP A 115 -8.27 -8.53 3.10
CA ASP A 115 -8.93 -7.64 2.16
C ASP A 115 -10.21 -7.04 2.75
N VAL A 116 -10.52 -5.82 2.33
CA VAL A 116 -11.80 -5.19 2.61
C VAL A 116 -12.93 -5.96 1.91
N LEU A 117 -14.07 -6.08 2.58
CA LEU A 117 -15.27 -6.62 1.94
C LEU A 117 -15.75 -5.66 0.84
N ILE A 118 -15.75 -6.15 -0.39
CA ILE A 118 -16.22 -5.44 -1.57
C ILE A 118 -17.72 -5.72 -1.77
N TYR A 119 -18.46 -4.67 -2.11
CA TYR A 119 -19.86 -4.77 -2.52
C TYR A 119 -19.95 -4.47 -4.02
N PRO A 120 -19.91 -5.49 -4.89
CA PRO A 120 -20.02 -5.29 -6.32
C PRO A 120 -21.27 -4.49 -6.67
N THR A 121 -21.14 -3.54 -7.60
CA THR A 121 -22.23 -2.64 -8.05
C THR A 121 -22.75 -1.64 -7.00
N VAL A 122 -22.13 -1.55 -5.82
CA VAL A 122 -22.49 -0.58 -4.78
C VAL A 122 -21.23 0.09 -4.23
N PRO A 123 -20.52 0.88 -5.03
CA PRO A 123 -19.22 1.49 -4.66
C PRO A 123 -19.23 2.22 -3.33
N ALA A 124 -20.30 2.98 -3.04
CA ALA A 124 -20.41 3.73 -1.79
C ALA A 124 -20.30 2.85 -0.52
N GLN A 125 -20.83 1.63 -0.56
CA GLN A 125 -20.70 0.69 0.57
C GLN A 125 -19.26 0.16 0.69
N THR A 126 -18.59 -0.05 -0.44
CA THR A 126 -17.17 -0.41 -0.46
C THR A 126 -16.33 0.70 0.13
N ASP A 127 -16.56 1.97 -0.27
CA ASP A 127 -15.88 3.14 0.27
C ASP A 127 -16.00 3.26 1.79
N ASP A 128 -17.20 3.01 2.32
CA ASP A 128 -17.43 3.05 3.77
C ASP A 128 -16.67 1.93 4.50
N LYS A 129 -16.56 0.75 3.89
CA LYS A 129 -15.74 -0.35 4.45
C LYS A 129 -14.25 -0.05 4.42
N ILE A 130 -13.75 0.53 3.34
CA ILE A 130 -12.36 0.97 3.24
C ILE A 130 -12.08 1.99 4.35
N THR A 131 -12.90 3.04 4.44
CA THR A 131 -12.76 4.09 5.45
C THR A 131 -12.78 3.52 6.87
N ALA A 132 -13.70 2.61 7.18
CA ALA A 132 -13.82 2.00 8.50
C ALA A 132 -12.60 1.13 8.85
N ALA A 133 -12.10 0.32 7.90
CA ALA A 133 -10.94 -0.53 8.11
C ALA A 133 -9.67 0.29 8.34
N VAL A 134 -9.40 1.29 7.51
CA VAL A 134 -8.22 2.16 7.64
C VAL A 134 -8.27 2.96 8.94
N LYS A 135 -9.44 3.52 9.30
CA LYS A 135 -9.62 4.20 10.58
C LYS A 135 -9.26 3.28 11.74
N LYS A 136 -9.72 2.03 11.72
CA LYS A 136 -9.44 1.05 12.77
C LYS A 136 -7.95 0.72 12.88
N ILE A 137 -7.25 0.60 11.74
CA ILE A 137 -5.80 0.42 11.71
C ILE A 137 -5.08 1.58 12.41
N ILE A 138 -5.47 2.82 12.09
CA ILE A 138 -4.89 4.03 12.70
C ILE A 138 -5.18 4.09 14.21
N GLU A 139 -6.39 3.74 14.64
CA GLU A 139 -6.77 3.65 16.07
C GLU A 139 -5.90 2.65 16.84
N LYS A 140 -5.44 1.58 16.17
CA LYS A 140 -4.48 0.61 16.71
C LYS A 140 -3.03 1.08 16.64
N LYS A 141 -2.78 2.29 16.17
CA LYS A 141 -1.46 2.94 16.03
C LYS A 141 -0.53 2.25 15.02
N ALA A 142 -1.09 1.45 14.11
CA ALA A 142 -0.36 0.89 12.99
C ALA A 142 -0.41 1.87 11.80
N LEU A 143 0.67 1.88 11.00
CA LEU A 143 0.69 2.58 9.73
C LEU A 143 -0.14 1.78 8.71
N PRO A 144 -1.19 2.37 8.10
CA PRO A 144 -1.90 1.72 7.03
C PRO A 144 -1.05 1.67 5.75
N ILE A 145 -0.89 0.47 5.21
CA ILE A 145 -0.30 0.17 3.91
C ILE A 145 -1.39 -0.46 3.08
N VAL A 146 -1.85 0.23 2.04
CA VAL A 146 -2.98 -0.22 1.25
C VAL A 146 -2.50 -0.77 -0.09
N LEU A 147 -2.86 -2.03 -0.35
CA LEU A 147 -2.66 -2.68 -1.64
C LEU A 147 -3.94 -2.45 -2.45
N GLY A 148 -3.87 -1.58 -3.44
CA GLY A 148 -5.03 -1.15 -4.18
C GLY A 148 -5.46 -2.09 -5.29
N GLY A 149 -6.67 -1.85 -5.66
CA GLY A 149 -7.33 -1.95 -6.92
C GLY A 149 -7.04 -0.74 -7.80
N ASP A 150 -8.08 -0.19 -8.40
CA ASP A 150 -7.99 1.05 -9.16
C ASP A 150 -7.75 2.27 -8.24
N HIS A 151 -7.36 3.41 -8.81
CA HIS A 151 -6.95 4.59 -8.03
C HIS A 151 -8.09 5.27 -7.26
N SER A 152 -9.36 4.94 -7.56
CA SER A 152 -10.51 5.51 -6.83
C SER A 152 -10.49 5.18 -5.34
N ILE A 153 -9.84 4.06 -4.96
CA ILE A 153 -9.79 3.59 -3.57
C ILE A 153 -9.01 4.53 -2.65
N THR A 154 -8.16 5.38 -3.21
CA THR A 154 -7.33 6.30 -2.42
C THR A 154 -8.18 7.38 -1.73
N PHE A 155 -9.29 7.81 -2.32
CA PHE A 155 -10.17 8.78 -1.66
C PHE A 155 -10.76 8.29 -0.32
N PRO A 156 -11.43 7.13 -0.22
CA PRO A 156 -11.92 6.62 1.06
C PRO A 156 -10.80 6.30 2.06
N VAL A 157 -9.60 5.93 1.60
CA VAL A 157 -8.42 5.78 2.47
C VAL A 157 -8.01 7.12 3.07
N LEU A 158 -7.85 8.15 2.24
CA LEU A 158 -7.51 9.50 2.70
C LEU A 158 -8.61 10.09 3.61
N ARG A 159 -9.87 9.83 3.33
CA ARG A 159 -11.00 10.22 4.20
C ARG A 159 -10.83 9.66 5.62
N ALA A 160 -10.35 8.42 5.73
CA ALA A 160 -10.07 7.82 7.04
C ALA A 160 -8.86 8.46 7.72
N VAL A 161 -7.76 8.69 6.98
CA VAL A 161 -6.54 9.31 7.50
C VAL A 161 -6.81 10.74 7.97
N ASP A 162 -7.51 11.55 7.15
CA ASP A 162 -7.90 12.91 7.45
C ASP A 162 -8.73 12.99 8.74
N GLY A 163 -9.78 12.18 8.81
CA GLY A 163 -10.67 12.15 9.97
C GLY A 163 -10.04 11.60 11.25
N ALA A 164 -9.09 10.66 11.14
CA ALA A 164 -8.41 10.07 12.30
C ALA A 164 -7.30 10.96 12.85
N LEU A 165 -6.56 11.67 11.97
CA LEU A 165 -5.48 12.54 12.40
C LEU A 165 -5.96 13.91 12.85
N GLY A 166 -6.93 14.51 12.17
CA GLY A 166 -7.39 15.88 12.42
C GLY A 166 -6.26 16.91 12.32
N LYS A 167 -5.28 16.69 11.46
CA LYS A 167 -4.07 17.49 11.29
C LYS A 167 -3.72 17.62 9.82
N ASP A 168 -3.03 18.70 9.48
CA ASP A 168 -2.66 19.00 8.10
C ASP A 168 -1.82 17.87 7.47
N ILE A 169 -2.21 17.50 6.24
CA ILE A 169 -1.62 16.44 5.42
C ILE A 169 -1.15 17.06 4.10
N THR A 170 0.05 16.71 3.69
CA THR A 170 0.48 16.87 2.29
C THR A 170 0.30 15.53 1.60
N LEU A 171 -0.54 15.50 0.58
CA LEU A 171 -0.69 14.39 -0.34
C LEU A 171 0.39 14.49 -1.41
N VAL A 172 1.20 13.45 -1.56
CA VAL A 172 2.14 13.31 -2.68
C VAL A 172 1.68 12.15 -3.55
N HIS A 173 1.28 12.49 -4.75
CA HIS A 173 0.67 11.58 -5.73
C HIS A 173 1.68 11.31 -6.85
N PHE A 174 2.15 10.07 -6.95
CA PHE A 174 3.03 9.59 -8.01
C PHE A 174 2.21 8.87 -9.06
N ASP A 175 2.19 9.40 -10.30
CA ASP A 175 1.29 8.94 -11.34
C ASP A 175 1.68 9.53 -12.70
N ALA A 176 1.22 8.92 -13.79
CA ALA A 176 1.20 9.54 -15.11
C ALA A 176 0.04 10.54 -15.26
N HIS A 177 -1.05 10.32 -14.51
CA HIS A 177 -2.33 11.00 -14.66
C HIS A 177 -2.59 11.99 -13.52
N LEU A 178 -3.35 13.05 -13.80
CA LEU A 178 -3.69 14.07 -12.79
C LEU A 178 -4.83 13.63 -11.86
N ASP A 179 -5.73 12.79 -12.31
CA ASP A 179 -6.90 12.32 -11.57
C ASP A 179 -7.75 13.42 -10.91
N THR A 180 -7.80 14.55 -11.58
CA THR A 180 -8.46 15.76 -11.13
C THR A 180 -9.73 16.10 -11.93
N TRP A 181 -10.27 15.17 -12.68
CA TRP A 181 -11.54 15.33 -13.36
C TRP A 181 -12.66 15.61 -12.36
N ASN A 182 -13.74 16.25 -12.81
CA ASN A 182 -14.86 16.53 -11.91
C ASN A 182 -15.60 15.24 -11.53
N GLY A 183 -15.63 14.25 -12.40
CA GLY A 183 -16.43 13.05 -12.25
C GLY A 183 -17.94 13.36 -12.29
N GLU A 184 -18.76 12.33 -12.45
CA GLU A 184 -20.21 12.47 -12.31
C GLU A 184 -20.62 12.57 -10.84
N PRO A 185 -21.62 13.39 -10.50
CA PRO A 185 -22.11 13.49 -9.13
C PRO A 185 -22.50 12.13 -8.55
N GLY A 186 -21.89 11.76 -7.42
CA GLY A 186 -22.15 10.49 -6.75
C GLY A 186 -21.38 9.30 -7.31
N ASN A 187 -20.63 9.47 -8.40
CA ASN A 187 -19.71 8.49 -8.92
C ASN A 187 -18.28 8.81 -8.45
N LEU A 188 -17.54 7.79 -8.08
CA LEU A 188 -16.12 7.87 -7.74
C LEU A 188 -15.38 6.95 -8.70
N ASP A 189 -14.60 7.55 -9.58
CA ASP A 189 -13.74 6.85 -10.53
C ASP A 189 -12.28 7.19 -10.31
N HIS A 190 -11.39 6.41 -10.94
CA HIS A 190 -9.96 6.54 -10.77
C HIS A 190 -9.40 7.87 -11.29
N ALA A 191 -10.10 8.55 -12.22
CA ALA A 191 -9.65 9.82 -12.79
C ALA A 191 -10.12 11.06 -12.01
N SER A 192 -10.95 10.92 -10.95
CA SER A 192 -11.57 12.03 -10.22
C SER A 192 -11.23 12.08 -8.72
N TRP A 193 -10.52 11.11 -8.20
CA TRP A 193 -10.31 10.98 -6.75
C TRP A 193 -9.47 12.10 -6.13
N VAL A 194 -8.46 12.64 -6.86
CA VAL A 194 -7.63 13.76 -6.36
C VAL A 194 -8.47 15.02 -6.16
N ASN A 195 -9.39 15.31 -7.08
CA ASN A 195 -10.29 16.44 -6.95
C ASN A 195 -11.14 16.34 -5.66
N ARG A 196 -11.61 15.16 -5.32
CA ARG A 196 -12.37 14.92 -4.08
C ARG A 196 -11.48 14.94 -2.85
N ALA A 197 -10.31 14.32 -2.91
CA ALA A 197 -9.35 14.29 -1.81
C ALA A 197 -8.87 15.69 -1.42
N SER A 198 -8.67 16.58 -2.41
CA SER A 198 -8.28 17.98 -2.17
C SER A 198 -9.31 18.80 -1.39
N GLN A 199 -10.56 18.33 -1.30
CA GLN A 199 -11.65 18.96 -0.55
C GLN A 199 -11.74 18.48 0.90
N LEU A 200 -10.94 17.48 1.30
CA LEU A 200 -10.89 17.02 2.68
C LEU A 200 -10.32 18.10 3.60
N PRO A 201 -10.86 18.26 4.83
CA PRO A 201 -10.54 19.39 5.70
C PRO A 201 -9.06 19.59 5.99
N HIS A 202 -8.27 18.52 6.06
CA HIS A 202 -6.87 18.56 6.45
C HIS A 202 -5.90 18.26 5.30
N VAL A 203 -6.36 17.90 4.10
CA VAL A 203 -5.52 17.81 2.90
C VAL A 203 -5.23 19.23 2.41
N LYS A 204 -4.12 19.81 2.85
CA LYS A 204 -3.77 21.22 2.59
C LYS A 204 -2.92 21.43 1.35
N ARG A 205 -2.24 20.39 0.91
CA ARG A 205 -1.37 20.44 -0.26
C ARG A 205 -1.44 19.15 -1.02
N VAL A 206 -1.42 19.26 -2.34
CA VAL A 206 -1.29 18.13 -3.26
C VAL A 206 -0.07 18.39 -4.12
N VAL A 207 0.83 17.43 -4.21
CA VAL A 207 1.99 17.44 -5.12
C VAL A 207 1.88 16.23 -6.02
N GLN A 208 1.79 16.45 -7.31
CA GLN A 208 1.65 15.41 -8.32
C GLN A 208 2.96 15.26 -9.08
N VAL A 209 3.52 14.05 -9.10
CA VAL A 209 4.88 13.75 -9.56
C VAL A 209 4.84 12.67 -10.63
N GLY A 210 5.44 12.92 -11.78
CA GLY A 210 5.51 11.98 -12.91
C GLY A 210 4.48 12.25 -14.00
N MET A 211 3.66 13.30 -13.85
CA MET A 211 2.57 13.63 -14.76
C MET A 211 3.04 13.72 -16.21
N ARG A 212 2.34 13.03 -17.12
CA ARG A 212 2.70 13.00 -18.54
C ARG A 212 1.55 12.48 -19.41
N GLY A 213 1.82 12.27 -20.68
CA GLY A 213 0.92 11.62 -21.62
C GLY A 213 -0.21 12.49 -22.15
N LEU A 214 -1.06 11.86 -22.94
CA LEU A 214 -2.14 12.53 -23.68
C LEU A 214 -3.51 12.36 -23.02
N ALA A 215 -3.62 11.54 -21.99
CA ALA A 215 -4.87 11.34 -21.23
C ALA A 215 -5.16 12.51 -20.27
N ASN A 216 -4.17 13.34 -19.95
CA ASN A 216 -4.36 14.55 -19.16
C ASN A 216 -4.87 15.69 -20.04
N ASP A 217 -6.16 15.94 -20.02
CA ASP A 217 -6.79 16.97 -20.82
C ASP A 217 -6.78 18.35 -20.16
N PRO A 218 -7.20 19.42 -20.90
CA PRO A 218 -7.24 20.77 -20.34
C PRO A 218 -8.19 20.95 -19.14
N GLU A 219 -9.22 20.13 -19.01
CA GLU A 219 -10.12 20.16 -17.85
C GLU A 219 -9.43 19.67 -16.60
N ALA A 220 -8.77 18.50 -16.65
CA ALA A 220 -8.00 17.95 -15.55
C ALA A 220 -6.90 18.92 -15.09
N VAL A 221 -6.15 19.51 -16.03
CA VAL A 221 -5.13 20.53 -15.74
C VAL A 221 -5.75 21.77 -15.11
N GLY A 222 -6.90 22.21 -15.62
CA GLY A 222 -7.64 23.35 -15.06
C GLY A 222 -8.10 23.12 -13.62
N ASN A 223 -8.58 21.92 -13.32
CA ASN A 223 -9.00 21.52 -11.97
C ASN A 223 -7.81 21.39 -11.02
N ALA A 224 -6.71 20.77 -11.43
CA ALA A 224 -5.48 20.71 -10.64
C ALA A 224 -5.00 22.09 -10.21
N ARG A 225 -5.04 23.06 -11.10
CA ARG A 225 -4.70 24.48 -10.79
C ARG A 225 -5.67 25.10 -9.79
N LYS A 226 -6.98 24.83 -9.89
CA LYS A 226 -7.99 25.36 -8.94
C LYS A 226 -7.78 24.85 -7.52
N VAL A 227 -7.34 23.61 -7.36
CA VAL A 227 -7.06 23.01 -6.04
C VAL A 227 -5.61 23.21 -5.59
N HIS A 228 -4.90 24.14 -6.25
CA HIS A 228 -3.54 24.54 -5.90
C HIS A 228 -2.53 23.38 -5.88
N THR A 229 -2.66 22.45 -6.79
CA THR A 229 -1.74 21.31 -6.92
C THR A 229 -0.42 21.76 -7.57
N SER A 230 0.68 21.33 -7.00
CA SER A 230 1.99 21.42 -7.65
C SER A 230 2.15 20.26 -8.63
N ILE A 231 2.33 20.54 -9.92
CA ILE A 231 2.51 19.54 -10.97
C ILE A 231 3.98 19.46 -11.33
N VAL A 232 4.55 18.26 -11.24
CA VAL A 232 5.93 17.92 -11.60
C VAL A 232 5.88 16.84 -12.69
N THR A 233 6.21 17.19 -13.93
CA THR A 233 6.13 16.25 -15.05
C THR A 233 7.36 15.35 -15.13
N SER A 234 7.23 14.17 -15.77
CA SER A 234 8.37 13.28 -16.02
C SER A 234 9.44 13.97 -16.86
N GLU A 235 9.05 14.73 -17.90
CA GLU A 235 9.98 15.54 -18.71
C GLU A 235 10.80 16.50 -17.84
N GLN A 236 10.17 17.16 -16.86
CA GLN A 236 10.89 18.07 -15.95
C GLN A 236 11.85 17.30 -15.04
N ILE A 237 11.49 16.11 -14.60
CA ILE A 237 12.35 15.24 -13.77
C ILE A 237 13.57 14.82 -14.60
N HIS A 238 13.36 14.31 -15.82
CA HIS A 238 14.42 13.88 -16.72
C HIS A 238 15.38 15.05 -17.07
N ALA A 239 14.83 16.24 -17.28
CA ALA A 239 15.63 17.42 -17.67
C ALA A 239 16.37 18.08 -16.49
N LYS A 240 15.81 18.06 -15.27
CA LYS A 240 16.30 18.84 -14.12
C LYS A 240 16.81 17.99 -12.96
N GLY A 241 16.52 16.68 -13.00
CA GLY A 241 16.94 15.71 -11.99
C GLY A 241 16.01 15.59 -10.78
N VAL A 242 16.21 14.49 -10.04
CA VAL A 242 15.42 14.11 -8.87
C VAL A 242 15.48 15.16 -7.75
N GLU A 243 16.65 15.75 -7.48
CA GLU A 243 16.82 16.76 -6.44
C GLU A 243 15.91 17.97 -6.68
N TRP A 244 15.83 18.43 -7.95
CA TRP A 244 14.93 19.52 -8.32
C TRP A 244 13.46 19.14 -8.09
N ALA A 245 13.05 17.93 -8.44
CA ALA A 245 11.69 17.44 -8.21
C ALA A 245 11.37 17.36 -6.72
N LEU A 246 12.28 16.86 -5.90
CA LEU A 246 12.15 16.81 -4.44
C LEU A 246 12.05 18.21 -3.81
N ALA A 247 12.64 19.22 -4.41
CA ALA A 247 12.49 20.61 -3.94
C ALA A 247 11.06 21.15 -4.12
N GLN A 248 10.25 20.53 -5.01
CA GLN A 248 8.84 20.88 -5.19
C GLN A 248 7.94 20.25 -4.11
N VAL A 249 8.40 19.23 -3.41
CA VAL A 249 7.70 18.63 -2.26
C VAL A 249 8.06 19.43 -1.00
N PRO A 250 7.10 20.14 -0.38
CA PRO A 250 7.38 20.92 0.81
C PRO A 250 7.63 20.03 2.03
N ALA A 251 8.41 20.52 2.99
CA ALA A 251 8.42 19.92 4.32
C ALA A 251 7.03 20.04 4.96
N SER A 252 6.58 19.00 5.63
CA SER A 252 5.22 18.89 6.15
C SER A 252 5.19 18.12 7.48
N GLU A 253 4.19 18.39 8.33
CA GLU A 253 4.02 17.61 9.56
C GLU A 253 3.68 16.16 9.20
N ASN A 254 2.73 15.98 8.28
CA ASN A 254 2.26 14.64 7.87
C ASN A 254 2.25 14.52 6.35
N ILE A 255 2.72 13.40 5.86
CA ILE A 255 2.76 13.06 4.44
C ILE A 255 1.99 11.77 4.22
N TYR A 256 1.09 11.79 3.24
CA TYR A 256 0.49 10.60 2.66
C TYR A 256 1.02 10.45 1.24
N ILE A 257 1.41 9.23 0.87
CA ILE A 257 1.90 8.91 -0.47
C ILE A 257 0.89 8.00 -1.16
N SER A 258 0.46 8.36 -2.37
CA SER A 258 -0.27 7.50 -3.27
C SER A 258 0.62 7.18 -4.47
N LEU A 259 0.82 5.91 -4.74
CA LEU A 259 1.69 5.42 -5.80
C LEU A 259 0.85 4.64 -6.83
N ASP A 260 0.56 5.28 -7.95
CA ASP A 260 0.15 4.57 -9.16
C ASP A 260 1.37 3.93 -9.81
N VAL A 261 1.27 2.65 -10.14
CA VAL A 261 2.39 1.94 -10.76
C VAL A 261 2.69 2.43 -12.18
N ASP A 262 1.75 3.12 -12.81
CA ASP A 262 1.94 3.69 -14.15
C ASP A 262 2.82 4.96 -14.17
N VAL A 263 3.19 5.52 -13.02
CA VAL A 263 4.25 6.53 -12.93
C VAL A 263 5.57 6.01 -13.50
N MET A 264 5.79 4.69 -13.37
CA MET A 264 6.96 4.01 -13.95
C MET A 264 6.86 3.90 -15.47
N ASP A 265 8.02 3.85 -16.12
CA ASP A 265 8.05 3.56 -17.55
C ASP A 265 7.44 2.17 -17.85
N PRO A 266 6.63 2.04 -18.93
CA PRO A 266 6.00 0.77 -19.31
C PRO A 266 6.98 -0.40 -19.53
N THR A 267 8.25 -0.12 -19.81
CA THR A 267 9.29 -1.15 -19.91
C THR A 267 9.61 -1.77 -18.56
N LEU A 268 9.38 -1.05 -17.48
CA LEU A 268 9.57 -1.50 -16.11
C LEU A 268 8.26 -2.02 -15.49
N ALA A 269 7.14 -1.33 -15.71
CA ALA A 269 5.83 -1.65 -15.15
C ALA A 269 4.74 -1.76 -16.24
N PRO A 270 4.70 -2.86 -17.03
CA PRO A 270 3.67 -3.05 -18.04
C PRO A 270 2.30 -3.45 -17.47
N GLY A 271 2.23 -3.83 -16.19
CA GLY A 271 1.05 -4.39 -15.53
C GLY A 271 0.13 -3.32 -14.95
N THR A 272 -0.39 -2.44 -15.78
CA THR A 272 -1.37 -1.42 -15.40
C THR A 272 -2.42 -1.23 -16.50
N GLY A 273 -3.57 -0.63 -16.15
CA GLY A 273 -4.68 -0.38 -17.07
C GLY A 273 -4.37 0.70 -18.12
N THR A 274 -3.63 1.73 -17.75
CA THR A 274 -3.45 2.99 -18.47
C THR A 274 -1.96 3.32 -18.66
N LEU A 275 -1.34 2.69 -19.65
CA LEU A 275 0.08 2.87 -19.94
C LEU A 275 0.35 4.20 -20.63
N GLU A 276 1.34 4.95 -20.12
CA GLU A 276 1.89 6.13 -20.76
C GLU A 276 3.43 6.01 -20.92
N PRO A 277 4.00 6.21 -22.10
CA PRO A 277 5.44 6.15 -22.31
C PRO A 277 6.19 7.29 -21.61
N ASP A 278 7.52 7.18 -21.52
CA ASP A 278 8.42 8.17 -20.92
C ASP A 278 8.21 8.34 -19.41
N GLY A 279 7.97 7.22 -18.72
CA GLY A 279 7.81 7.15 -17.27
C GLY A 279 9.15 7.18 -16.52
N LEU A 280 9.04 7.16 -15.19
CA LEU A 280 10.22 7.18 -14.33
C LEU A 280 10.91 5.81 -14.31
N SER A 281 12.25 5.85 -14.29
CA SER A 281 13.04 4.68 -13.98
C SER A 281 12.90 4.26 -12.52
N PHE A 282 13.26 3.01 -12.21
CA PHE A 282 13.29 2.54 -10.82
C PHE A 282 14.10 3.46 -9.90
N ARG A 283 15.29 3.90 -10.35
CA ARG A 283 16.18 4.74 -9.55
C ARG A 283 15.57 6.10 -9.24
N GLU A 284 15.02 6.77 -10.24
CA GLU A 284 14.39 8.07 -10.05
C GLU A 284 13.22 7.98 -9.07
N LEU A 285 12.34 6.99 -9.25
CA LEU A 285 11.17 6.81 -8.39
C LEU A 285 11.57 6.41 -6.96
N ASP A 286 12.55 5.51 -6.79
CA ASP A 286 13.08 5.11 -5.48
C ASP A 286 13.66 6.31 -4.71
N GLU A 287 14.47 7.13 -5.38
CA GLU A 287 15.05 8.34 -4.79
C GLU A 287 13.97 9.37 -4.43
N LEU A 288 12.96 9.55 -5.29
CA LEU A 288 11.81 10.43 -5.06
C LEU A 288 10.96 9.97 -3.88
N LEU A 289 10.63 8.69 -3.79
CA LEU A 289 9.85 8.13 -2.69
C LEU A 289 10.59 8.27 -1.34
N LYS A 290 11.86 7.91 -1.30
CA LYS A 290 12.71 8.05 -0.11
C LYS A 290 12.91 9.50 0.31
N GLY A 291 13.15 10.37 -0.65
CA GLY A 291 13.27 11.81 -0.41
C GLY A 291 11.97 12.44 0.07
N THR A 292 10.84 12.03 -0.47
CA THR A 292 9.50 12.45 -0.02
C THR A 292 9.25 12.02 1.41
N ALA A 293 9.52 10.76 1.77
CA ALA A 293 9.37 10.27 3.13
C ALA A 293 10.23 11.05 4.16
N ALA A 294 11.35 11.60 3.73
CA ALA A 294 12.20 12.43 4.57
C ALA A 294 11.66 13.85 4.82
N LYS A 295 10.61 14.27 4.10
CA LYS A 295 10.01 15.62 4.23
C LYS A 295 9.03 15.76 5.40
N GLY A 296 8.60 14.65 6.01
CA GLY A 296 7.66 14.67 7.13
C GLY A 296 7.34 13.29 7.66
N ARG A 297 6.40 13.21 8.59
CA ARG A 297 5.95 11.91 9.12
C ARG A 297 5.06 11.22 8.09
N LEU A 298 5.46 10.05 7.63
CA LEU A 298 4.61 9.20 6.81
C LEU A 298 3.42 8.70 7.66
N VAL A 299 2.19 8.98 7.22
CA VAL A 299 0.95 8.62 7.94
C VAL A 299 0.15 7.53 7.27
N GLY A 300 0.58 7.07 6.12
CA GLY A 300 0.05 5.97 5.33
C GLY A 300 0.51 6.09 3.90
N PHE A 301 0.35 5.02 3.15
CA PHE A 301 0.50 5.04 1.71
C PHE A 301 -0.32 3.93 1.06
N ASP A 302 -0.59 4.09 -0.21
CA ASP A 302 -1.15 3.05 -1.06
C ASP A 302 -0.32 2.82 -2.32
N VAL A 303 -0.51 1.63 -2.89
CA VAL A 303 0.00 1.24 -4.22
C VAL A 303 -1.19 0.74 -5.01
N VAL A 304 -1.44 1.33 -6.16
CA VAL A 304 -2.67 1.14 -6.94
C VAL A 304 -2.38 0.82 -8.41
N GLU A 305 -3.42 0.48 -9.15
CA GLU A 305 -3.43 0.21 -10.60
C GLU A 305 -2.59 -0.99 -11.03
N VAL A 306 -2.21 -1.91 -10.11
CA VAL A 306 -1.55 -3.15 -10.49
C VAL A 306 -2.54 -4.09 -11.15
N ASN A 307 -2.35 -4.34 -12.46
CA ASN A 307 -3.18 -5.23 -13.25
C ASN A 307 -2.37 -6.46 -13.73
N PRO A 308 -2.47 -7.61 -13.02
CA PRO A 308 -1.67 -8.80 -13.33
C PRO A 308 -2.00 -9.43 -14.68
N TYR A 309 -3.18 -9.18 -15.25
CA TYR A 309 -3.52 -9.71 -16.58
C TYR A 309 -2.71 -9.06 -17.69
N ARG A 310 -2.14 -7.88 -17.44
CA ARG A 310 -1.29 -7.16 -18.39
C ARG A 310 0.21 -7.46 -18.18
N ASP A 311 0.56 -8.09 -17.07
CA ASP A 311 1.94 -8.47 -16.77
C ASP A 311 2.04 -9.90 -16.17
N PRO A 312 1.93 -10.92 -17.01
CA PRO A 312 2.09 -12.31 -16.55
C PRO A 312 3.46 -12.62 -15.93
N SER A 313 4.45 -11.73 -16.09
CA SER A 313 5.77 -11.90 -15.47
C SER A 313 5.81 -11.50 -14.00
N GLY A 314 4.81 -10.74 -13.50
CA GLY A 314 4.76 -10.19 -12.16
C GLY A 314 5.79 -9.08 -11.89
N ARG A 315 6.51 -8.63 -12.91
CA ARG A 315 7.59 -7.64 -12.76
C ARG A 315 7.08 -6.31 -12.17
N THR A 316 5.90 -5.86 -12.58
CA THR A 316 5.26 -4.65 -12.05
C THR A 316 5.06 -4.75 -10.55
N ALA A 317 4.40 -5.82 -10.10
CA ALA A 317 4.15 -6.05 -8.68
C ALA A 317 5.46 -6.24 -7.89
N GLN A 318 6.43 -7.00 -8.42
CA GLN A 318 7.73 -7.18 -7.77
C GLN A 318 8.49 -5.86 -7.61
N THR A 319 8.49 -5.02 -8.65
CA THR A 319 9.10 -3.68 -8.59
C THR A 319 8.42 -2.80 -7.56
N ALA A 320 7.08 -2.79 -7.54
CA ALA A 320 6.29 -2.04 -6.56
C ALA A 320 6.59 -2.49 -5.13
N VAL A 321 6.63 -3.80 -4.86
CA VAL A 321 7.00 -4.35 -3.54
C VAL A 321 8.38 -3.87 -3.10
N ARG A 322 9.36 -3.87 -4.00
CA ARG A 322 10.70 -3.37 -3.67
C ARG A 322 10.66 -1.88 -3.30
N LEU A 323 9.96 -1.05 -4.06
CA LEU A 323 9.79 0.38 -3.75
C LEU A 323 9.09 0.61 -2.41
N MET A 324 8.10 -0.22 -2.05
CA MET A 324 7.42 -0.16 -0.75
C MET A 324 8.39 -0.41 0.41
N ILE A 325 9.27 -1.41 0.30
CA ILE A 325 10.29 -1.71 1.32
C ILE A 325 11.28 -0.56 1.44
N ASP A 326 11.73 -0.01 0.30
CA ASP A 326 12.69 1.09 0.25
C ASP A 326 12.12 2.38 0.86
N LEU A 327 10.84 2.70 0.55
CA LEU A 327 10.08 3.82 1.13
C LEU A 327 10.00 3.70 2.66
N LEU A 328 9.57 2.54 3.16
CA LEU A 328 9.44 2.30 4.60
C LEU A 328 10.80 2.34 5.30
N GLY A 329 11.84 1.74 4.68
CA GLY A 329 13.20 1.79 5.19
C GLY A 329 13.79 3.20 5.29
N ALA A 330 13.31 4.14 4.47
CA ALA A 330 13.66 5.56 4.56
C ALA A 330 12.84 6.30 5.63
N ALA A 331 11.54 5.98 5.75
CA ALA A 331 10.63 6.64 6.67
C ALA A 331 10.85 6.24 8.14
N PHE A 332 11.30 5.00 8.39
CA PHE A 332 11.41 4.40 9.74
C PHE A 332 12.84 3.93 10.03
N ARG A 333 13.79 4.83 9.92
CA ARG A 333 15.21 4.61 10.25
C ARG A 333 15.44 4.41 11.73
#